data_669881185499695e31cfb4fcc66d2a41
#
_entry.id   669881185499695e31cfb4fcc66d2a41
#
_cell.length_a   1.000
_cell.length_b   1.000
_cell.length_c   1.000
_cell.angle_alpha   90.00
_cell.angle_beta   90.00
_cell.angle_gamma   90.00
#
_symmetry.space_group_name_H-M   'P 1'
#
loop_
_entity.id
_entity.type
_entity.pdbx_description
1 polymer ?
#
loop_
_entity_poly.entity_id
_entity_poly.type
_entity_poly.pdbx_seq_one_letter_code
_entity_poly.pdbx_strand_id
1 'polypeptide(L)'
;MLPLWTMKHGASMPLLLRTSFALILLLASPYDCMADIYKYRDANGRLTFVDDESKVPIQYREDMTSITEPEVSVNTEIKSEDKKATQAEALATKQKAERVNKAAIKKKLRKYQTPVKVSRNRVLVPVEVSMGNRTVKLSLLLDTGATTTVLHREAIKELDLPSGKRYKARVAGGGIVMSEKIKFRQITIGPFQRKKAPAMVISLKGKELPFDGMLGMDFLKRHPYQIDFENQVINWEPLD
;
A
#
# COMPACT_ATOMS: atom_id res chain seq x y z
N MET A 1 -31.18 -24.70 48.87
CA MET A 1 -30.14 -25.66 49.26
C MET A 1 -29.02 -25.58 48.24
N LEU A 2 -27.93 -24.90 48.62
CA LEU A 2 -26.65 -24.86 47.89
C LEU A 2 -25.79 -26.04 48.36
N PRO A 3 -24.78 -26.45 47.57
CA PRO A 3 -23.49 -26.55 48.21
C PRO A 3 -22.37 -25.78 47.48
N LEU A 4 -21.62 -25.09 48.30
CA LEU A 4 -20.28 -24.54 48.10
C LEU A 4 -19.28 -25.60 47.64
N TRP A 5 -18.48 -25.28 46.60
CA TRP A 5 -17.25 -26.01 46.34
C TRP A 5 -16.06 -25.07 46.40
N THR A 6 -15.39 -25.15 47.53
CA THR A 6 -14.06 -24.58 47.78
C THR A 6 -13.02 -25.57 47.23
N MET A 7 -12.14 -25.18 46.34
CA MET A 7 -10.89 -25.86 46.12
C MET A 7 -9.71 -24.89 46.21
N LYS A 8 -9.05 -24.96 47.34
CA LYS A 8 -7.63 -24.61 47.52
C LYS A 8 -6.78 -25.66 46.82
N HIS A 9 -5.86 -25.27 45.95
CA HIS A 9 -4.56 -25.94 45.84
C HIS A 9 -3.53 -24.93 45.34
N GLY A 10 -2.71 -24.44 46.25
CA GLY A 10 -1.43 -23.85 45.96
C GLY A 10 -0.44 -24.98 45.66
N ALA A 11 0.02 -25.05 44.42
CA ALA A 11 1.15 -25.87 44.06
C ALA A 11 2.39 -24.95 43.95
N SER A 12 3.25 -25.00 44.98
CA SER A 12 4.59 -24.43 44.94
C SER A 12 5.45 -25.29 44.04
N MET A 13 5.92 -24.72 42.92
CA MET A 13 6.91 -25.36 42.05
C MET A 13 8.24 -25.54 42.78
N PRO A 14 8.91 -26.72 42.64
CA PRO A 14 10.18 -26.98 43.32
C PRO A 14 11.30 -26.08 42.79
N LEU A 15 12.14 -25.64 43.71
CA LEU A 15 13.23 -24.69 43.53
C LEU A 15 14.25 -25.09 42.43
N LEU A 16 14.35 -26.37 42.09
CA LEU A 16 15.28 -26.94 41.09
C LEU A 16 14.89 -26.60 39.61
N LEU A 17 13.64 -26.23 39.34
CA LEU A 17 13.21 -25.88 37.98
C LEU A 17 13.49 -24.42 37.64
N ARG A 18 13.79 -23.57 38.63
CA ARG A 18 14.11 -22.14 38.45
C ARG A 18 15.57 -21.90 38.03
N THR A 19 16.49 -22.81 38.30
CA THR A 19 17.91 -22.64 37.99
C THR A 19 18.24 -23.08 36.54
N SER A 20 17.49 -24.00 35.96
CA SER A 20 17.69 -24.43 34.57
C SER A 20 17.22 -23.39 33.53
N PHE A 21 16.23 -22.56 33.85
CA PHE A 21 15.74 -21.54 32.92
C PHE A 21 16.67 -20.31 32.84
N ALA A 22 17.40 -20.01 33.92
CA ALA A 22 18.36 -18.90 33.94
C ALA A 22 19.67 -19.22 33.18
N LEU A 23 20.04 -20.50 33.03
CA LEU A 23 21.27 -20.91 32.35
C LEU A 23 21.13 -20.96 30.82
N ILE A 24 19.90 -21.12 30.30
CA ILE A 24 19.64 -21.14 28.85
C ILE A 24 19.64 -19.73 28.24
N LEU A 25 19.40 -18.69 29.04
CA LEU A 25 19.37 -17.30 28.57
C LEU A 25 20.76 -16.67 28.38
N LEU A 26 21.83 -17.33 28.87
CA LEU A 26 23.20 -16.81 28.79
C LEU A 26 23.98 -17.23 27.55
N LEU A 27 23.39 -18.06 26.67
CA LEU A 27 24.02 -18.53 25.42
C LEU A 27 23.45 -17.93 24.15
N ALA A 28 22.56 -16.92 24.25
CA ALA A 28 22.14 -16.13 23.11
C ALA A 28 23.15 -15.01 22.87
N SER A 29 24.30 -15.36 22.28
CA SER A 29 25.20 -14.37 21.68
C SER A 29 24.44 -13.71 20.52
N PRO A 30 24.39 -12.36 20.43
CA PRO A 30 23.92 -11.71 19.21
C PRO A 30 24.93 -12.06 18.12
N TYR A 31 24.55 -12.89 17.18
CA TYR A 31 25.25 -13.00 15.91
C TYR A 31 24.97 -11.68 15.18
N ASP A 32 25.97 -10.79 15.16
CA ASP A 32 26.02 -9.68 14.22
C ASP A 32 26.00 -10.27 12.81
N CYS A 33 24.83 -10.36 12.21
CA CYS A 33 24.68 -10.72 10.82
C CYS A 33 25.05 -9.49 10.00
N MET A 34 26.34 -9.29 9.74
CA MET A 34 26.81 -8.35 8.73
C MET A 34 26.38 -8.91 7.38
N ALA A 35 25.37 -8.31 6.79
CA ALA A 35 24.94 -8.63 5.44
C ALA A 35 25.77 -7.80 4.47
N ASP A 36 26.78 -8.40 3.85
CA ASP A 36 27.50 -7.79 2.74
C ASP A 36 26.59 -7.74 1.51
N ILE A 37 26.51 -6.59 0.84
CA ILE A 37 25.76 -6.42 -0.40
C ILE A 37 26.76 -6.45 -1.56
N TYR A 38 26.57 -7.39 -2.48
CA TYR A 38 27.39 -7.53 -3.68
C TYR A 38 26.69 -6.91 -4.89
N LYS A 39 27.44 -6.17 -5.69
CA LYS A 39 26.96 -5.46 -6.87
C LYS A 39 27.71 -5.93 -8.10
N TYR A 40 26.98 -6.35 -9.15
CA TYR A 40 27.57 -6.74 -10.44
C TYR A 40 26.69 -6.27 -11.62
N ARG A 41 27.23 -6.29 -12.83
CA ARG A 41 26.49 -6.03 -14.07
C ARG A 41 26.20 -7.33 -14.80
N ASP A 42 24.93 -7.52 -15.20
CA ASP A 42 24.53 -8.67 -16.01
C ASP A 42 24.93 -8.51 -17.49
N ALA A 43 24.69 -9.54 -18.30
CA ALA A 43 24.98 -9.55 -19.75
C ALA A 43 24.29 -8.41 -20.54
N ASN A 44 23.22 -7.81 -19.99
CA ASN A 44 22.48 -6.71 -20.59
C ASN A 44 22.95 -5.34 -20.06
N GLY A 45 24.03 -5.31 -19.27
CA GLY A 45 24.57 -4.10 -18.65
C GLY A 45 23.76 -3.60 -17.45
N ARG A 46 22.75 -4.35 -16.95
CA ARG A 46 21.94 -3.99 -15.79
C ARG A 46 22.73 -4.21 -14.51
N LEU A 47 22.63 -3.25 -13.60
CA LEU A 47 23.20 -3.33 -12.27
C LEU A 47 22.29 -4.20 -11.39
N THR A 48 22.84 -5.28 -10.85
CA THR A 48 22.13 -6.23 -9.98
C THR A 48 22.80 -6.24 -8.61
N PHE A 49 22.00 -6.30 -7.55
CA PHE A 49 22.45 -6.37 -6.18
C PHE A 49 22.00 -7.69 -5.56
N VAL A 50 22.89 -8.35 -4.84
CA VAL A 50 22.59 -9.58 -4.13
C VAL A 50 23.20 -9.53 -2.72
N ASP A 51 22.59 -10.26 -1.80
CA ASP A 51 22.95 -10.33 -0.38
C ASP A 51 23.96 -11.44 -0.06
N ASP A 52 24.42 -12.16 -1.09
CA ASP A 52 25.34 -13.29 -0.93
C ASP A 52 26.18 -13.44 -2.21
N GLU A 53 27.50 -13.59 -2.05
CA GLU A 53 28.45 -13.79 -3.14
C GLU A 53 28.12 -15.01 -3.99
N SER A 54 27.60 -16.09 -3.39
CA SER A 54 27.24 -17.31 -4.09
C SER A 54 26.14 -17.12 -5.13
N LYS A 55 25.31 -16.08 -4.95
CA LYS A 55 24.23 -15.70 -5.88
C LYS A 55 24.73 -14.93 -7.11
N VAL A 56 26.01 -14.52 -7.12
CA VAL A 56 26.64 -13.91 -8.30
C VAL A 56 27.08 -15.01 -9.26
N PRO A 57 26.58 -15.05 -10.52
CA PRO A 57 27.04 -16.04 -11.50
C PRO A 57 28.55 -15.94 -11.72
N ILE A 58 29.23 -17.09 -11.84
CA ILE A 58 30.70 -17.21 -11.87
C ILE A 58 31.34 -16.24 -12.88
N GLN A 59 30.70 -16.04 -14.03
CA GLN A 59 31.18 -15.17 -15.11
C GLN A 59 31.19 -13.67 -14.77
N TYR A 60 30.56 -13.24 -13.67
CA TYR A 60 30.50 -11.82 -13.24
C TYR A 60 31.18 -11.59 -11.89
N ARG A 61 31.86 -12.61 -11.32
CA ARG A 61 32.48 -12.48 -10.03
C ARG A 61 33.77 -11.65 -10.07
N GLU A 62 34.48 -11.61 -11.20
CA GLU A 62 35.69 -10.80 -11.37
C GLU A 62 35.40 -9.30 -11.39
N ASP A 63 34.19 -8.91 -11.84
CA ASP A 63 33.76 -7.49 -11.94
C ASP A 63 32.83 -7.07 -10.79
N MET A 64 32.64 -7.92 -9.77
CA MET A 64 31.78 -7.58 -8.65
C MET A 64 32.51 -6.66 -7.65
N THR A 65 31.75 -5.80 -7.02
CA THR A 65 32.23 -4.93 -5.93
C THR A 65 31.38 -5.21 -4.68
N SER A 66 32.06 -5.56 -3.56
CA SER A 66 31.43 -5.60 -2.25
C SER A 66 31.27 -4.18 -1.71
N ILE A 67 30.09 -3.88 -1.18
CA ILE A 67 29.85 -2.61 -0.46
C ILE A 67 29.89 -2.98 1.02
N THR A 68 31.10 -2.94 1.59
CA THR A 68 31.30 -3.01 3.04
C THR A 68 31.35 -1.57 3.55
N GLU A 69 30.68 -1.27 4.65
CA GLU A 69 30.79 0.05 5.29
C GLU A 69 32.25 0.34 5.62
N PRO A 70 32.77 1.54 5.31
CA PRO A 70 34.17 1.87 5.60
C PRO A 70 34.37 1.99 7.10
N GLU A 71 35.23 1.14 7.66
CA GLU A 71 35.86 1.39 8.95
C GLU A 71 36.68 2.68 8.86
N VAL A 72 36.37 3.59 9.76
CA VAL A 72 37.16 4.84 9.92
C VAL A 72 38.51 4.52 10.56
N SER A 73 39.52 4.27 9.76
CA SER A 73 40.88 4.29 10.24
C SER A 73 41.46 5.72 10.15
N VAL A 74 41.66 6.28 11.33
CA VAL A 74 42.40 7.54 11.54
C VAL A 74 43.89 7.29 11.34
N ASN A 75 44.48 7.84 10.29
CA ASN A 75 45.80 8.53 10.34
C ASN A 75 46.25 8.94 8.95
N THR A 76 46.39 10.22 8.70
CA THR A 76 47.64 10.88 8.28
C THR A 76 47.37 12.36 8.04
N GLU A 77 48.02 13.17 8.83
CA GLU A 77 48.09 14.63 8.70
C GLU A 77 48.76 15.06 7.39
N ILE A 78 48.39 16.29 6.98
CA ILE A 78 49.17 17.31 6.26
C ILE A 78 48.74 17.57 4.81
N LYS A 79 48.33 18.85 4.62
CA LYS A 79 48.12 19.63 3.39
C LYS A 79 46.84 19.35 2.59
N SER A 80 45.76 20.01 2.97
CA SER A 80 44.73 20.36 1.98
C SER A 80 43.59 21.22 2.53
N GLU A 81 43.84 22.45 2.92
CA GLU A 81 42.72 23.37 3.20
C GLU A 81 41.91 23.67 1.95
N ASP A 82 42.55 23.75 0.77
CA ASP A 82 41.83 23.95 -0.52
C ASP A 82 41.03 22.75 -1.02
N LYS A 83 41.45 21.51 -0.71
CA LYS A 83 40.67 20.30 -1.12
C LYS A 83 39.44 20.08 -0.25
N LYS A 84 39.46 20.50 1.01
CA LYS A 84 38.34 20.31 1.94
C LYS A 84 37.15 21.22 1.63
N ALA A 85 37.44 22.46 1.17
CA ALA A 85 36.41 23.39 0.72
C ALA A 85 35.70 22.87 -0.55
N THR A 86 36.46 22.39 -1.54
CA THR A 86 35.92 21.87 -2.81
C THR A 86 35.11 20.58 -2.61
N GLN A 87 35.55 19.70 -1.69
CA GLN A 87 34.78 18.48 -1.35
C GLN A 87 33.49 18.78 -0.57
N ALA A 88 33.52 19.77 0.34
CA ALA A 88 32.32 20.19 1.07
C ALA A 88 31.29 20.84 0.16
N GLU A 89 31.69 21.66 -0.81
CA GLU A 89 30.79 22.22 -1.82
C GLU A 89 30.22 21.16 -2.76
N ALA A 90 31.03 20.20 -3.20
CA ALA A 90 30.56 19.09 -4.03
C ALA A 90 29.56 18.22 -3.28
N LEU A 91 29.79 17.93 -1.99
CA LEU A 91 28.89 17.17 -1.14
C LEU A 91 27.58 17.94 -0.91
N ALA A 92 27.64 19.23 -0.62
CA ALA A 92 26.49 20.10 -0.44
C ALA A 92 25.63 20.18 -1.72
N THR A 93 26.28 20.30 -2.88
CA THR A 93 25.62 20.32 -4.18
C THR A 93 24.93 18.99 -4.48
N LYS A 94 25.59 17.85 -4.20
CA LYS A 94 25.02 16.51 -4.35
C LYS A 94 23.81 16.32 -3.43
N GLN A 95 23.91 16.68 -2.16
CA GLN A 95 22.79 16.62 -1.21
C GLN A 95 21.62 17.50 -1.62
N LYS A 96 21.89 18.71 -2.12
CA LYS A 96 20.86 19.61 -2.65
C LYS A 96 20.15 19.01 -3.86
N ALA A 97 20.90 18.43 -4.81
CA ALA A 97 20.35 17.76 -5.97
C ALA A 97 19.48 16.54 -5.58
N GLU A 98 19.94 15.73 -4.62
CA GLU A 98 19.17 14.60 -4.08
C GLU A 98 17.87 15.04 -3.41
N ARG A 99 17.91 16.11 -2.61
CA ARG A 99 16.72 16.70 -1.97
C ARG A 99 15.71 17.21 -3.00
N VAL A 100 16.17 17.90 -4.04
CA VAL A 100 15.33 18.40 -5.14
C VAL A 100 14.73 17.22 -5.91
N ASN A 101 15.52 16.21 -6.24
CA ASN A 101 15.02 15.01 -6.93
C ASN A 101 13.99 14.23 -6.07
N LYS A 102 14.29 14.03 -4.79
CA LYS A 102 13.36 13.41 -3.83
C LYS A 102 12.05 14.19 -3.69
N ALA A 103 12.12 15.53 -3.66
CA ALA A 103 10.92 16.38 -3.62
C ALA A 103 10.10 16.28 -4.91
N ALA A 104 10.77 16.25 -6.07
CA ALA A 104 10.10 16.09 -7.37
C ALA A 104 9.43 14.72 -7.50
N ILE A 105 10.10 13.65 -7.09
CA ILE A 105 9.54 12.29 -7.04
C ILE A 105 8.33 12.26 -6.09
N LYS A 106 8.46 12.81 -4.88
CA LYS A 106 7.36 12.90 -3.91
C LYS A 106 6.16 13.66 -4.48
N LYS A 107 6.39 14.75 -5.22
CA LYS A 107 5.33 15.52 -5.90
C LYS A 107 4.65 14.70 -7.01
N LYS A 108 5.41 13.93 -7.78
CA LYS A 108 4.86 13.01 -8.80
C LYS A 108 4.02 11.92 -8.16
N LEU A 109 4.50 11.28 -7.09
CA LEU A 109 3.80 10.22 -6.39
C LEU A 109 2.49 10.70 -5.76
N ARG A 110 2.44 11.93 -5.23
CA ARG A 110 1.21 12.50 -4.67
C ARG A 110 0.05 12.57 -5.66
N LYS A 111 0.32 12.68 -6.95
CA LYS A 111 -0.73 12.67 -7.99
C LYS A 111 -1.44 11.31 -8.07
N TYR A 112 -0.77 10.25 -7.66
CA TYR A 112 -1.28 8.88 -7.65
C TYR A 112 -1.74 8.44 -6.26
N GLN A 113 -1.91 9.39 -5.34
CA GLN A 113 -2.47 9.14 -4.02
C GLN A 113 -3.92 9.61 -3.97
N THR A 114 -4.78 8.79 -3.38
CA THR A 114 -6.17 9.14 -3.11
C THR A 114 -6.44 8.98 -1.63
N PRO A 115 -6.72 10.06 -0.89
CA PRO A 115 -7.19 9.96 0.49
C PRO A 115 -8.47 9.12 0.56
N VAL A 116 -8.54 8.22 1.51
CA VAL A 116 -9.69 7.34 1.74
C VAL A 116 -10.13 7.42 3.19
N LYS A 117 -11.37 7.01 3.47
CA LYS A 117 -11.83 6.87 4.85
C LYS A 117 -11.80 5.39 5.22
N VAL A 118 -10.97 5.05 6.20
CA VAL A 118 -10.95 3.70 6.77
C VAL A 118 -11.84 3.70 8.01
N SER A 119 -12.84 2.83 8.05
CA SER A 119 -13.76 2.68 9.17
C SER A 119 -14.02 1.21 9.44
N ARG A 120 -13.57 0.73 10.59
CA ARG A 120 -13.56 -0.70 10.90
C ARG A 120 -12.83 -1.46 9.78
N ASN A 121 -13.45 -2.46 9.16
CA ASN A 121 -12.89 -3.26 8.07
C ASN A 121 -13.32 -2.76 6.67
N ARG A 122 -13.61 -1.45 6.53
CA ARG A 122 -14.10 -0.86 5.27
C ARG A 122 -13.19 0.25 4.82
N VAL A 123 -12.87 0.25 3.53
CA VAL A 123 -12.16 1.34 2.87
C VAL A 123 -13.14 2.04 1.94
N LEU A 124 -13.41 3.31 2.23
CA LEU A 124 -14.33 4.15 1.47
C LEU A 124 -13.53 5.09 0.57
N VAL A 125 -13.72 4.96 -0.72
CA VAL A 125 -13.00 5.69 -1.77
C VAL A 125 -13.87 6.83 -2.28
N PRO A 126 -13.37 8.09 -2.28
CA PRO A 126 -14.09 9.20 -2.88
C PRO A 126 -14.13 9.06 -4.40
N VAL A 127 -15.33 9.19 -4.96
CA VAL A 127 -15.59 9.05 -6.40
C VAL A 127 -16.48 10.20 -6.86
N GLU A 128 -16.19 10.78 -8.01
CA GLU A 128 -17.05 11.75 -8.66
C GLU A 128 -17.75 11.10 -9.86
N VAL A 129 -19.06 11.27 -9.92
CA VAL A 129 -19.90 10.73 -11.00
C VAL A 129 -20.63 11.88 -11.70
N SER A 130 -20.49 11.95 -13.02
CA SER A 130 -21.09 13.01 -13.82
C SER A 130 -22.09 12.44 -14.84
N MET A 131 -23.24 13.11 -14.97
CA MET A 131 -24.23 12.88 -15.99
C MET A 131 -24.78 14.21 -16.49
N GLY A 132 -24.83 14.40 -17.80
CA GLY A 132 -25.16 15.73 -18.35
C GLY A 132 -24.21 16.79 -17.81
N ASN A 133 -24.75 17.85 -17.24
CA ASN A 133 -24.00 18.96 -16.62
C ASN A 133 -23.89 18.82 -15.10
N ARG A 134 -24.44 17.75 -14.51
CA ARG A 134 -24.42 17.55 -13.06
C ARG A 134 -23.31 16.57 -12.66
N THR A 135 -22.75 16.79 -11.48
CA THR A 135 -21.73 15.94 -10.87
C THR A 135 -22.04 15.76 -9.39
N VAL A 136 -21.95 14.53 -8.91
CA VAL A 136 -22.11 14.18 -7.50
C VAL A 136 -20.83 13.56 -6.98
N LYS A 137 -20.53 13.78 -5.70
CA LYS A 137 -19.42 13.17 -4.98
C LYS A 137 -19.97 12.05 -4.12
N LEU A 138 -19.39 10.88 -4.27
CA LEU A 138 -19.80 9.64 -3.63
C LEU A 138 -18.67 9.05 -2.82
N SER A 139 -19.04 8.25 -1.83
CA SER A 139 -18.13 7.45 -1.01
C SER A 139 -18.40 5.97 -1.29
N LEU A 140 -17.59 5.35 -2.13
CA LEU A 140 -17.78 3.96 -2.53
C LEU A 140 -16.96 3.00 -1.66
N LEU A 141 -17.57 1.90 -1.24
CA LEU A 141 -16.86 0.80 -0.60
C LEU A 141 -15.93 0.12 -1.61
N LEU A 142 -14.63 0.03 -1.32
CA LEU A 142 -13.71 -0.78 -2.11
C LEU A 142 -14.05 -2.25 -1.89
N ASP A 143 -14.47 -2.94 -2.95
CA ASP A 143 -14.99 -4.30 -2.87
C ASP A 143 -14.42 -5.18 -3.99
N THR A 144 -13.40 -5.99 -3.64
CA THR A 144 -12.79 -6.96 -4.57
C THR A 144 -13.71 -8.15 -4.88
N GLY A 145 -14.76 -8.36 -4.10
CA GLY A 145 -15.79 -9.37 -4.36
C GLY A 145 -16.84 -8.92 -5.36
N ALA A 146 -16.99 -7.61 -5.60
CA ALA A 146 -17.88 -7.08 -6.60
C ALA A 146 -17.23 -7.12 -8.00
N THR A 147 -17.85 -7.82 -8.94
CA THR A 147 -17.36 -7.91 -10.34
C THR A 147 -17.49 -6.58 -11.09
N THR A 148 -18.45 -5.75 -10.71
CA THR A 148 -18.81 -4.50 -11.39
C THR A 148 -19.07 -3.41 -10.37
N THR A 149 -18.69 -2.18 -10.69
CA THR A 149 -18.99 -1.00 -9.88
C THR A 149 -20.50 -0.78 -9.80
N VAL A 150 -21.01 -0.61 -8.59
CA VAL A 150 -22.43 -0.44 -8.27
C VAL A 150 -22.64 0.90 -7.58
N LEU A 151 -23.65 1.65 -7.99
CA LEU A 151 -24.06 2.91 -7.38
C LEU A 151 -25.47 2.75 -6.78
N HIS A 152 -25.69 3.33 -5.62
CA HIS A 152 -27.02 3.39 -5.04
C HIS A 152 -27.82 4.51 -5.68
N ARG A 153 -29.03 4.23 -6.14
CA ARG A 153 -29.88 5.20 -6.81
C ARG A 153 -30.15 6.44 -5.94
N GLU A 154 -30.29 6.20 -4.66
CA GLU A 154 -30.57 7.21 -3.67
C GLU A 154 -29.42 8.24 -3.55
N ALA A 155 -28.18 7.78 -3.71
CA ALA A 155 -26.98 8.65 -3.64
C ALA A 155 -26.76 9.48 -4.92
N ILE A 156 -27.36 9.07 -6.02
CA ILE A 156 -27.23 9.75 -7.34
C ILE A 156 -28.55 10.34 -7.83
N LYS A 157 -29.53 10.57 -6.93
CA LYS A 157 -30.86 11.10 -7.26
C LYS A 157 -30.82 12.47 -7.92
N GLU A 158 -29.75 13.26 -7.68
CA GLU A 158 -29.56 14.58 -8.28
C GLU A 158 -29.13 14.54 -9.75
N LEU A 159 -28.74 13.37 -10.24
CA LEU A 159 -28.37 13.18 -11.64
C LEU A 159 -29.62 12.81 -12.44
N ASP A 160 -29.79 13.46 -13.60
CA ASP A 160 -30.84 13.11 -14.56
C ASP A 160 -30.45 11.84 -15.30
N LEU A 161 -30.89 10.70 -14.76
CA LEU A 161 -30.52 9.39 -15.27
C LEU A 161 -31.43 8.98 -16.43
N PRO A 162 -30.89 8.56 -17.59
CA PRO A 162 -31.69 7.93 -18.61
C PRO A 162 -32.17 6.56 -18.13
N SER A 163 -33.26 6.06 -18.72
CA SER A 163 -33.67 4.68 -18.48
C SER A 163 -32.58 3.71 -18.91
N GLY A 164 -32.13 2.87 -17.98
CA GLY A 164 -31.12 1.87 -18.22
C GLY A 164 -31.68 0.51 -18.59
N LYS A 165 -30.85 -0.33 -19.21
CA LYS A 165 -31.22 -1.73 -19.42
C LYS A 165 -31.24 -2.45 -18.07
N ARG A 166 -32.35 -3.14 -17.77
CA ARG A 166 -32.59 -3.83 -16.50
C ARG A 166 -31.95 -5.20 -16.49
N TYR A 167 -31.37 -5.56 -15.34
CA TYR A 167 -30.76 -6.86 -15.09
C TYR A 167 -31.13 -7.35 -13.69
N LYS A 168 -31.17 -8.65 -13.53
CA LYS A 168 -31.21 -9.28 -12.21
C LYS A 168 -29.76 -9.43 -11.72
N ALA A 169 -29.40 -8.79 -10.61
CA ALA A 169 -28.09 -8.93 -9.98
C ALA A 169 -28.22 -9.80 -8.73
N ARG A 170 -27.29 -10.72 -8.54
CA ARG A 170 -27.18 -11.49 -7.30
C ARG A 170 -26.30 -10.70 -6.34
N VAL A 171 -26.76 -10.52 -5.11
CA VAL A 171 -26.01 -9.86 -4.04
C VAL A 171 -25.45 -10.89 -3.07
N ALA A 172 -24.46 -10.48 -2.29
CA ALA A 172 -23.93 -11.29 -1.20
C ALA A 172 -25.08 -11.74 -0.27
N GLY A 173 -25.08 -13.03 0.12
CA GLY A 173 -26.22 -13.63 0.83
C GLY A 173 -27.29 -14.27 -0.07
N GLY A 174 -27.07 -14.32 -1.40
CA GLY A 174 -27.91 -15.07 -2.35
C GLY A 174 -29.19 -14.36 -2.83
N GLY A 175 -29.45 -13.14 -2.34
CA GLY A 175 -30.60 -12.34 -2.76
C GLY A 175 -30.46 -11.86 -4.22
N ILE A 176 -31.62 -11.63 -4.87
CA ILE A 176 -31.70 -11.05 -6.22
C ILE A 176 -32.26 -9.65 -6.09
N VAL A 177 -31.55 -8.67 -6.66
CA VAL A 177 -31.99 -7.28 -6.77
C VAL A 177 -32.08 -6.88 -8.23
N MET A 178 -33.05 -6.00 -8.53
CA MET A 178 -33.12 -5.39 -9.86
C MET A 178 -32.07 -4.27 -9.95
N SER A 179 -31.31 -4.31 -11.01
CA SER A 179 -30.26 -3.33 -11.30
C SER A 179 -30.45 -2.77 -12.71
N GLU A 180 -29.99 -1.56 -12.91
CA GLU A 180 -29.97 -0.93 -14.23
C GLU A 180 -28.53 -0.60 -14.64
N LYS A 181 -28.14 -1.01 -15.84
CA LYS A 181 -26.83 -0.62 -16.39
C LYS A 181 -26.95 0.75 -17.05
N ILE A 182 -26.28 1.73 -16.46
CA ILE A 182 -26.27 3.11 -16.94
C ILE A 182 -24.85 3.48 -17.37
N LYS A 183 -24.75 4.18 -18.49
CA LYS A 183 -23.49 4.73 -18.98
C LYS A 183 -23.40 6.19 -18.58
N PHE A 184 -22.58 6.48 -17.59
CA PHE A 184 -22.34 7.84 -17.11
C PHE A 184 -21.41 8.61 -18.06
N ARG A 185 -21.55 9.94 -18.11
CA ARG A 185 -20.66 10.80 -18.88
C ARG A 185 -19.21 10.61 -18.45
N GLN A 186 -18.98 10.61 -17.14
CA GLN A 186 -17.65 10.42 -16.56
C GLN A 186 -17.76 9.85 -15.14
N ILE A 187 -16.83 8.98 -14.78
CA ILE A 187 -16.55 8.57 -13.40
C ILE A 187 -15.09 8.87 -13.14
N THR A 188 -14.81 9.60 -12.06
CA THR A 188 -13.45 9.98 -11.63
C THR A 188 -13.14 9.31 -10.30
N ILE A 189 -12.03 8.61 -10.23
CA ILE A 189 -11.57 7.86 -9.05
C ILE A 189 -10.07 8.17 -8.88
N GLY A 190 -9.73 8.95 -7.85
CA GLY A 190 -8.36 9.41 -7.68
C GLY A 190 -7.83 10.10 -8.94
N PRO A 191 -6.67 9.67 -9.48
CA PRO A 191 -6.09 10.27 -10.69
C PRO A 191 -6.79 9.84 -11.99
N PHE A 192 -7.72 8.88 -11.95
CA PHE A 192 -8.28 8.26 -13.15
C PHE A 192 -9.65 8.83 -13.50
N GLN A 193 -9.78 9.22 -14.75
CA GLN A 193 -11.04 9.70 -15.33
C GLN A 193 -11.50 8.75 -16.44
N ARG A 194 -12.64 8.12 -16.24
CA ARG A 194 -13.24 7.22 -17.22
C ARG A 194 -14.45 7.87 -17.86
N LYS A 195 -14.33 8.26 -19.11
CA LYS A 195 -15.45 8.78 -19.91
C LYS A 195 -16.36 7.64 -20.41
N LYS A 196 -17.66 7.94 -20.59
CA LYS A 196 -18.69 6.97 -21.02
C LYS A 196 -18.64 5.70 -20.17
N ALA A 197 -18.44 5.86 -18.85
CA ALA A 197 -18.23 4.76 -17.92
C ALA A 197 -19.53 4.04 -17.57
N PRO A 198 -19.68 2.73 -17.82
CA PRO A 198 -20.82 1.98 -17.37
C PRO A 198 -20.70 1.66 -15.88
N ALA A 199 -21.82 1.76 -15.15
CA ALA A 199 -21.96 1.21 -13.80
C ALA A 199 -23.37 0.62 -13.64
N MET A 200 -23.50 -0.26 -12.64
CA MET A 200 -24.80 -0.79 -12.24
C MET A 200 -25.43 0.13 -11.22
N VAL A 201 -26.70 0.41 -11.35
CA VAL A 201 -27.47 1.21 -10.41
C VAL A 201 -28.52 0.32 -9.74
N ILE A 202 -28.53 0.28 -8.42
CA ILE A 202 -29.50 -0.46 -7.62
C ILE A 202 -30.25 0.49 -6.68
N SER A 203 -31.51 0.15 -6.35
CA SER A 203 -32.26 0.85 -5.30
C SER A 203 -32.26 0.03 -4.03
N LEU A 204 -31.97 0.67 -2.91
CA LEU A 204 -31.92 0.07 -1.58
C LEU A 204 -33.31 -0.03 -0.93
N LYS A 205 -34.36 0.56 -1.54
CA LYS A 205 -35.74 0.58 -1.01
C LYS A 205 -35.82 1.03 0.46
N GLY A 206 -35.16 2.15 0.78
CA GLY A 206 -35.18 2.73 2.13
C GLY A 206 -34.17 2.14 3.11
N LYS A 207 -33.31 1.21 2.70
CA LYS A 207 -32.16 0.80 3.52
C LYS A 207 -31.05 1.84 3.38
N GLU A 208 -30.63 2.41 4.49
CA GLU A 208 -29.46 3.28 4.54
C GLU A 208 -28.20 2.45 4.78
N LEU A 209 -27.20 2.66 3.96
CA LEU A 209 -25.86 2.10 4.12
C LEU A 209 -24.85 3.24 4.34
N PRO A 210 -23.77 3.00 5.08
CA PRO A 210 -22.76 4.02 5.34
C PRO A 210 -21.83 4.28 4.13
N PHE A 211 -22.27 3.97 2.92
CA PHE A 211 -21.59 4.17 1.66
C PHE A 211 -22.60 4.26 0.50
N ASP A 212 -22.19 4.90 -0.58
CA ASP A 212 -23.05 5.26 -1.71
C ASP A 212 -23.06 4.22 -2.84
N GLY A 213 -22.30 3.15 -2.68
CA GLY A 213 -22.13 2.09 -3.66
C GLY A 213 -20.85 1.29 -3.42
N MET A 214 -20.47 0.46 -4.39
CA MET A 214 -19.29 -0.40 -4.32
C MET A 214 -18.41 -0.18 -5.54
N LEU A 215 -17.10 -0.01 -5.32
CA LEU A 215 -16.10 0.07 -6.36
C LEU A 215 -15.60 -1.35 -6.66
N GLY A 216 -15.96 -1.87 -7.83
CA GLY A 216 -15.74 -3.27 -8.19
C GLY A 216 -14.50 -3.53 -9.04
N MET A 217 -14.30 -4.82 -9.35
CA MET A 217 -13.15 -5.33 -10.10
C MET A 217 -13.12 -4.86 -11.57
N ASP A 218 -14.20 -4.35 -12.13
CA ASP A 218 -14.20 -3.73 -13.46
C ASP A 218 -13.33 -2.47 -13.53
N PHE A 219 -13.08 -1.83 -12.38
CA PHE A 219 -12.13 -0.75 -12.22
C PHE A 219 -10.82 -1.26 -11.59
N LEU A 220 -10.88 -1.91 -10.43
CA LEU A 220 -9.72 -2.24 -9.59
C LEU A 220 -8.66 -3.08 -10.32
N LYS A 221 -9.06 -4.07 -11.14
CA LYS A 221 -8.12 -4.93 -11.88
C LYS A 221 -7.28 -4.21 -12.93
N ARG A 222 -7.69 -2.99 -13.33
CA ARG A 222 -7.00 -2.19 -14.36
C ARG A 222 -6.07 -1.16 -13.77
N HIS A 223 -6.15 -0.92 -12.48
CA HIS A 223 -5.43 0.10 -11.76
C HIS A 223 -4.82 -0.54 -10.52
N PRO A 224 -3.62 -1.13 -10.62
CA PRO A 224 -2.93 -1.70 -9.48
C PRO A 224 -2.79 -0.67 -8.36
N TYR A 225 -2.96 -1.12 -7.13
CA TYR A 225 -3.00 -0.22 -5.99
C TYR A 225 -2.49 -0.90 -4.71
N GLN A 226 -2.03 -0.07 -3.79
CA GLN A 226 -1.69 -0.46 -2.43
C GLN A 226 -2.42 0.45 -1.45
N ILE A 227 -2.98 -0.12 -0.40
CA ILE A 227 -3.66 0.64 0.66
C ILE A 227 -2.68 0.86 1.81
N ASP A 228 -2.43 2.12 2.10
CA ASP A 228 -1.75 2.56 3.31
C ASP A 228 -2.82 2.86 4.36
N PHE A 229 -3.04 1.91 5.26
CA PHE A 229 -4.05 2.00 6.31
C PHE A 229 -3.70 3.04 7.38
N GLU A 230 -2.41 3.24 7.65
CA GLU A 230 -1.93 4.18 8.65
C GLU A 230 -2.18 5.62 8.20
N ASN A 231 -1.80 5.96 6.97
CA ASN A 231 -1.99 7.27 6.40
C ASN A 231 -3.37 7.46 5.73
N GLN A 232 -4.19 6.43 5.69
CA GLN A 232 -5.51 6.40 5.05
C GLN A 232 -5.47 6.89 3.59
N VAL A 233 -4.58 6.34 2.79
CA VAL A 233 -4.46 6.65 1.37
C VAL A 233 -4.38 5.38 0.53
N ILE A 234 -4.89 5.46 -0.69
CA ILE A 234 -4.60 4.50 -1.74
C ILE A 234 -3.46 5.07 -2.58
N ASN A 235 -2.39 4.32 -2.73
CA ASN A 235 -1.31 4.56 -3.66
C ASN A 235 -1.61 3.77 -4.94
N TRP A 236 -1.87 4.47 -6.03
CA TRP A 236 -2.08 3.87 -7.35
C TRP A 236 -0.75 3.73 -8.07
N GLU A 237 -0.58 2.64 -8.79
CA GLU A 237 0.55 2.52 -9.69
C GLU A 237 0.29 3.36 -10.96
N PRO A 238 1.28 4.14 -11.44
CA PRO A 238 1.17 4.81 -12.73
C PRO A 238 0.92 3.79 -13.83
N LEU A 239 -0.02 4.06 -14.73
CA LEU A 239 -0.16 3.29 -15.96
C LEU A 239 0.93 3.79 -16.91
N ASP A 240 1.78 2.88 -17.37
CA ASP A 240 2.80 3.13 -18.40
C ASP A 240 2.17 3.52 -19.75
#